data_5aae7e10249ae715d7f293970a05f686
#
_entry.id   5aae7e10249ae715d7f293970a05f686
#
_cell.length_a   1.000
_cell.length_b   1.000
_cell.length_c   1.000
_cell.angle_alpha   90.00
_cell.angle_beta   90.00
_cell.angle_gamma   90.00
#
_symmetry.space_group_name_H-M   'P 1'
#
loop_
_entity.id
_entity.type
_entity.pdbx_description
1 polymer ?
#
loop_
_entity_poly.entity_id
_entity_poly.type
_entity_poly.pdbx_seq_one_letter_code
_entity_poly.pdbx_strand_id
1 'polypeptide(L)'
;MIKVGIVGGRARSTMAGFQALENVEVAAVCDLNEETMNKIGDQFNIPHRYRVFEDMLESDIDAVVIASPMQCHVPQAIAALEAGKHVMSEVTAGVTMDELWWLIEAKEKYGKTYMMAENYIYSPQVQLVKALREAGEFGTPFYAEGEYLHDVSDMAVYDNGKLSWRSFWQLGKRGSFYPTHSLGPVMEWFSGDRVTEISCFGTGGQFWTPELRQDELTVTMCRMESGALAKITVACKAPRPHNMHTYLLQGTKGCFEASRGMDGKDKIWLENHPLADQKPGDRVWRPLEDFNDYLPERYKNPCEAAKKAGHQGGDFYIVKDFIDAITTGEEPSVNVYRACEWTAVGLLSELSVTNGGRAIEVPNFRKNMKNSEKLFKI
;
A
#
# COMPACT_ATOMS: atom_id res chain seq x y z
N MET A 1 8.56 19.11 18.71
CA MET A 1 9.32 18.54 17.56
C MET A 1 9.24 17.03 17.70
N ILE A 2 8.77 16.34 16.66
CA ILE A 2 8.64 14.88 16.65
C ILE A 2 9.97 14.29 16.15
N LYS A 3 10.58 13.43 16.96
CA LYS A 3 11.83 12.75 16.62
C LYS A 3 11.55 11.39 16.03
N VAL A 4 12.06 11.14 14.82
CA VAL A 4 11.83 9.92 14.06
C VAL A 4 13.09 9.09 13.97
N GLY A 5 12.99 7.80 14.30
CA GLY A 5 13.99 6.79 14.03
C GLY A 5 13.62 5.99 12.78
N ILE A 6 14.62 5.60 12.00
CA ILE A 6 14.39 4.85 10.75
C ILE A 6 15.15 3.53 10.81
N VAL A 7 14.49 2.42 10.47
CA VAL A 7 15.13 1.11 10.35
C VAL A 7 15.03 0.57 8.93
N GLY A 8 16.19 0.25 8.34
CA GLY A 8 16.31 -0.30 6.99
C GLY A 8 16.54 0.73 5.90
N GLY A 9 17.33 0.35 4.91
CA GLY A 9 17.82 1.23 3.84
C GLY A 9 16.74 1.68 2.82
N ARG A 10 15.56 1.07 2.80
CA ARG A 10 14.47 1.40 1.87
C ARG A 10 13.79 2.74 2.22
N ALA A 11 13.85 3.18 3.47
CA ALA A 11 13.24 4.44 3.92
C ALA A 11 13.75 5.72 3.23
N ARG A 12 14.72 5.62 2.34
CA ARG A 12 15.22 6.78 1.57
C ARG A 12 14.14 7.52 0.79
N SER A 13 13.11 6.81 0.31
CA SER A 13 12.01 7.42 -0.44
C SER A 13 11.19 8.41 0.39
N THR A 14 11.03 8.14 1.70
CA THR A 14 10.23 8.98 2.61
C THR A 14 11.08 10.00 3.38
N MET A 15 12.41 9.86 3.37
CA MET A 15 13.34 10.69 4.13
C MET A 15 13.20 12.18 3.84
N ALA A 16 13.17 12.54 2.54
CA ALA A 16 13.02 13.93 2.13
C ALA A 16 11.68 14.53 2.58
N GLY A 17 10.64 13.70 2.68
CA GLY A 17 9.34 14.10 3.22
C GLY A 17 9.43 14.51 4.69
N PHE A 18 10.06 13.69 5.52
CA PHE A 18 10.26 14.02 6.94
C PHE A 18 11.10 15.29 7.13
N GLN A 19 12.20 15.44 6.37
CA GLN A 19 13.04 16.62 6.45
C GLN A 19 12.37 17.92 5.95
N ALA A 20 11.32 17.84 5.18
CA ALA A 20 10.57 18.98 4.69
C ALA A 20 9.54 19.51 5.71
N LEU A 21 9.31 18.82 6.82
CA LEU A 21 8.36 19.21 7.85
C LEU A 21 9.09 19.90 9.01
N GLU A 22 8.72 21.16 9.29
CA GLU A 22 9.39 22.02 10.29
C GLU A 22 9.33 21.46 11.73
N ASN A 23 8.32 20.65 12.03
CA ASN A 23 8.10 20.08 13.36
C ASN A 23 8.64 18.64 13.51
N VAL A 24 9.48 18.18 12.58
CA VAL A 24 10.00 16.82 12.54
C VAL A 24 11.53 16.83 12.46
N GLU A 25 12.16 15.93 13.21
CA GLU A 25 13.59 15.64 13.16
C GLU A 25 13.79 14.16 12.87
N VAL A 26 14.56 13.82 11.84
CA VAL A 26 15.06 12.46 11.65
C VAL A 26 16.30 12.30 12.52
N ALA A 27 16.09 11.78 13.74
CA ALA A 27 17.11 11.76 14.80
C ALA A 27 18.00 10.51 14.75
N ALA A 28 17.48 9.37 14.26
CA ALA A 28 18.19 8.11 14.32
C ALA A 28 18.02 7.27 13.04
N VAL A 29 19.05 6.49 12.70
CA VAL A 29 18.99 5.45 11.67
C VAL A 29 19.55 4.15 12.23
N CYS A 30 18.87 3.03 11.90
CA CYS A 30 19.29 1.69 12.28
C CYS A 30 19.37 0.79 11.03
N ASP A 31 20.50 0.11 10.85
CA ASP A 31 20.66 -0.93 9.84
C ASP A 31 21.75 -1.92 10.27
N LEU A 32 21.55 -3.21 10.02
CA LEU A 32 22.56 -4.24 10.28
C LEU A 32 23.78 -4.08 9.38
N ASN A 33 23.59 -3.53 8.18
CA ASN A 33 24.67 -3.20 7.26
C ASN A 33 25.23 -1.81 7.60
N GLU A 34 26.42 -1.78 8.18
CA GLU A 34 27.10 -0.56 8.64
C GLU A 34 27.38 0.41 7.49
N GLU A 35 27.71 -0.08 6.31
CA GLU A 35 27.94 0.78 5.13
C GLU A 35 26.64 1.47 4.71
N THR A 36 25.53 0.73 4.65
CA THR A 36 24.19 1.29 4.34
C THR A 36 23.79 2.31 5.39
N MET A 37 23.94 1.98 6.67
CA MET A 37 23.65 2.87 7.79
C MET A 37 24.43 4.18 7.71
N ASN A 38 25.75 4.09 7.52
CA ASN A 38 26.61 5.25 7.43
C ASN A 38 26.29 6.11 6.19
N LYS A 39 26.06 5.48 5.03
CA LYS A 39 25.67 6.18 3.80
C LYS A 39 24.38 6.99 3.98
N ILE A 40 23.37 6.41 4.64
CA ILE A 40 22.10 7.10 4.91
C ILE A 40 22.32 8.22 5.95
N GLY A 41 23.02 7.90 7.05
CA GLY A 41 23.34 8.86 8.09
C GLY A 41 24.08 10.09 7.55
N ASP A 42 25.07 9.89 6.68
CA ASP A 42 25.83 10.98 6.07
C ASP A 42 25.00 11.76 5.05
N GLN A 43 24.26 11.06 4.18
CA GLN A 43 23.44 11.69 3.13
C GLN A 43 22.37 12.62 3.71
N PHE A 44 21.77 12.25 4.84
CA PHE A 44 20.65 12.97 5.44
C PHE A 44 20.99 13.67 6.75
N ASN A 45 22.29 13.73 7.12
CA ASN A 45 22.78 14.35 8.34
C ASN A 45 22.13 13.82 9.62
N ILE A 46 21.91 12.49 9.71
CA ILE A 46 21.29 11.86 10.87
C ILE A 46 22.35 11.64 11.96
N PRO A 47 22.15 12.22 13.18
CA PRO A 47 23.20 12.22 14.21
C PRO A 47 23.43 10.85 14.87
N HIS A 48 22.36 10.08 15.10
CA HIS A 48 22.46 8.83 15.85
C HIS A 48 22.35 7.61 14.93
N ARG A 49 23.25 6.64 15.11
CA ARG A 49 23.36 5.44 14.28
C ARG A 49 23.40 4.21 15.15
N TYR A 50 22.50 3.25 14.86
CA TYR A 50 22.32 2.04 15.66
C TYR A 50 22.44 0.80 14.77
N ARG A 51 23.13 -0.23 15.22
CA ARG A 51 23.13 -1.54 14.58
C ARG A 51 22.07 -2.47 15.15
N VAL A 52 21.68 -2.22 16.38
CA VAL A 52 20.68 -2.99 17.13
C VAL A 52 19.41 -2.13 17.22
N PHE A 53 18.28 -2.71 16.82
CA PHE A 53 17.01 -2.00 16.75
C PHE A 53 16.51 -1.59 18.14
N GLU A 54 16.67 -2.50 19.11
CA GLU A 54 16.30 -2.31 20.50
C GLU A 54 17.03 -1.11 21.13
N ASP A 55 18.32 -0.95 20.83
CA ASP A 55 19.11 0.21 21.31
C ASP A 55 18.56 1.53 20.75
N MET A 56 18.06 1.53 19.50
CA MET A 56 17.40 2.69 18.92
C MET A 56 16.06 2.98 19.63
N LEU A 57 15.31 1.94 20.02
CA LEU A 57 14.05 2.12 20.74
C LEU A 57 14.21 2.72 22.15
N GLU A 58 15.36 2.49 22.79
CA GLU A 58 15.71 3.09 24.10
C GLU A 58 16.08 4.59 23.99
N SER A 59 16.31 5.09 22.76
CA SER A 59 16.65 6.49 22.54
C SER A 59 15.44 7.42 22.61
N ASP A 60 15.70 8.74 22.63
CA ASP A 60 14.70 9.80 22.71
C ASP A 60 14.05 10.05 21.33
N ILE A 61 13.45 9.00 20.74
CA ILE A 61 12.63 9.09 19.52
C ILE A 61 11.15 8.93 19.90
N ASP A 62 10.24 9.55 19.14
CA ASP A 62 8.79 9.47 19.31
C ASP A 62 8.16 8.44 18.37
N ALA A 63 8.74 8.25 17.21
CA ALA A 63 8.20 7.42 16.14
C ALA A 63 9.28 6.64 15.40
N VAL A 64 8.89 5.51 14.83
CA VAL A 64 9.75 4.64 14.01
C VAL A 64 9.17 4.45 12.62
N VAL A 65 10.03 4.59 11.60
CA VAL A 65 9.75 4.17 10.23
C VAL A 65 10.42 2.83 9.97
N ILE A 66 9.62 1.80 9.70
CA ILE A 66 10.08 0.45 9.43
C ILE A 66 10.15 0.25 7.91
N ALA A 67 11.37 0.10 7.40
CA ALA A 67 11.67 -0.12 5.98
C ALA A 67 12.73 -1.23 5.80
N SER A 68 12.75 -2.14 6.72
CA SER A 68 13.52 -3.39 6.74
C SER A 68 12.92 -4.44 5.78
N PRO A 69 13.50 -5.63 5.63
CA PRO A 69 12.87 -6.73 4.93
C PRO A 69 11.48 -7.07 5.49
N MET A 70 10.54 -7.38 4.60
CA MET A 70 9.11 -7.54 4.87
C MET A 70 8.77 -8.46 6.06
N GLN A 71 9.54 -9.54 6.26
CA GLN A 71 9.35 -10.47 7.39
C GLN A 71 9.74 -9.86 8.75
N CYS A 72 10.39 -8.70 8.76
CA CYS A 72 10.75 -7.98 9.98
C CYS A 72 9.71 -6.92 10.38
N HIS A 73 8.73 -6.62 9.51
CA HIS A 73 7.81 -5.50 9.74
C HIS A 73 7.01 -5.68 11.04
N VAL A 74 6.34 -6.82 11.23
CA VAL A 74 5.51 -7.03 12.42
C VAL A 74 6.32 -7.17 13.70
N PRO A 75 7.39 -7.98 13.78
CA PRO A 75 8.21 -8.04 14.98
C PRO A 75 8.74 -6.66 15.41
N GLN A 76 9.23 -5.87 14.46
CA GLN A 76 9.73 -4.51 14.75
C GLN A 76 8.61 -3.54 15.12
N ALA A 77 7.44 -3.64 14.46
CA ALA A 77 6.29 -2.79 14.79
C ALA A 77 5.80 -3.07 16.22
N ILE A 78 5.70 -4.34 16.63
CA ILE A 78 5.30 -4.71 17.98
C ILE A 78 6.29 -4.20 19.01
N ALA A 79 7.60 -4.40 18.79
CA ALA A 79 8.64 -3.92 19.69
C ALA A 79 8.61 -2.37 19.83
N ALA A 80 8.39 -1.65 18.71
CA ALA A 80 8.28 -0.19 18.73
C ALA A 80 7.01 0.29 19.48
N LEU A 81 5.85 -0.34 19.24
CA LEU A 81 4.61 -0.04 19.94
C LEU A 81 4.75 -0.30 21.45
N GLU A 82 5.39 -1.41 21.84
CA GLU A 82 5.67 -1.77 23.23
C GLU A 82 6.60 -0.78 23.91
N ALA A 83 7.61 -0.27 23.18
CA ALA A 83 8.49 0.81 23.63
C ALA A 83 7.80 2.19 23.65
N GLY A 84 6.49 2.26 23.38
CA GLY A 84 5.71 3.49 23.40
C GLY A 84 5.94 4.40 22.19
N LYS A 85 6.46 3.89 21.07
CA LYS A 85 6.72 4.65 19.85
C LYS A 85 5.57 4.53 18.87
N HIS A 86 5.29 5.59 18.08
CA HIS A 86 4.41 5.53 16.92
C HIS A 86 5.11 4.81 15.76
N VAL A 87 4.36 4.15 14.89
CA VAL A 87 4.93 3.31 13.83
C VAL A 87 4.36 3.66 12.47
N MET A 88 5.25 3.92 11.50
CA MET A 88 4.96 3.84 10.07
C MET A 88 5.74 2.66 9.49
N SER A 89 5.06 1.70 8.85
CA SER A 89 5.71 0.52 8.28
C SER A 89 5.52 0.46 6.78
N GLU A 90 6.59 0.15 6.05
CA GLU A 90 6.50 -0.18 4.62
C GLU A 90 5.55 -1.35 4.39
N VAL A 91 5.09 -1.45 3.16
CA VAL A 91 4.20 -2.52 2.68
C VAL A 91 4.99 -3.84 2.50
N THR A 92 4.35 -4.94 2.79
CA THR A 92 3.02 -5.19 3.35
C THR A 92 3.06 -5.15 4.88
N ALA A 93 1.89 -5.08 5.56
CA ALA A 93 1.86 -5.01 7.02
C ALA A 93 2.57 -6.19 7.69
N GLY A 94 2.41 -7.41 7.15
CA GLY A 94 3.03 -8.64 7.66
C GLY A 94 3.14 -9.71 6.58
N VAL A 95 3.66 -10.88 6.92
CA VAL A 95 3.90 -12.00 6.00
C VAL A 95 3.15 -13.28 6.38
N THR A 96 2.44 -13.30 7.50
CA THR A 96 1.54 -14.38 7.93
C THR A 96 0.25 -13.82 8.53
N MET A 97 -0.82 -14.64 8.54
CA MET A 97 -2.10 -14.24 9.13
C MET A 97 -2.00 -14.03 10.65
N ASP A 98 -1.19 -14.82 11.35
CA ASP A 98 -0.97 -14.67 12.80
C ASP A 98 -0.31 -13.33 13.12
N GLU A 99 0.70 -12.93 12.34
CA GLU A 99 1.35 -11.62 12.50
C GLU A 99 0.36 -10.46 12.39
N LEU A 100 -0.64 -10.54 11.49
CA LEU A 100 -1.64 -9.49 11.35
C LEU A 100 -2.49 -9.35 12.63
N TRP A 101 -2.85 -10.46 13.26
CA TRP A 101 -3.57 -10.44 14.53
C TRP A 101 -2.71 -9.91 15.68
N TRP A 102 -1.46 -10.35 15.78
CA TRP A 102 -0.54 -9.85 16.80
C TRP A 102 -0.28 -8.34 16.67
N LEU A 103 -0.19 -7.85 15.44
CA LEU A 103 -0.01 -6.41 15.18
C LEU A 103 -1.22 -5.60 15.68
N ILE A 104 -2.44 -6.07 15.41
CA ILE A 104 -3.67 -5.43 15.89
C ILE A 104 -3.72 -5.43 17.42
N GLU A 105 -3.46 -6.57 18.03
CA GLU A 105 -3.43 -6.71 19.50
C GLU A 105 -2.40 -5.75 20.12
N ALA A 106 -1.22 -5.66 19.54
CA ALA A 106 -0.18 -4.73 20.02
C ALA A 106 -0.62 -3.26 19.87
N LYS A 107 -1.17 -2.87 18.70
CA LYS A 107 -1.67 -1.50 18.50
C LYS A 107 -2.77 -1.14 19.48
N GLU A 108 -3.72 -2.03 19.72
CA GLU A 108 -4.80 -1.80 20.68
C GLU A 108 -4.30 -1.77 22.12
N LYS A 109 -3.36 -2.63 22.48
CA LYS A 109 -2.78 -2.70 23.83
C LYS A 109 -1.97 -1.46 24.19
N TYR A 110 -1.12 -1.00 23.27
CA TYR A 110 -0.18 0.09 23.54
C TYR A 110 -0.70 1.47 23.13
N GLY A 111 -1.79 1.55 22.34
CA GLY A 111 -2.51 2.79 22.02
C GLY A 111 -1.75 3.80 21.17
N LYS A 112 -0.62 3.41 20.56
CA LYS A 112 0.15 4.28 19.66
C LYS A 112 -0.37 4.22 18.23
N THR A 113 -0.10 5.24 17.45
CA THR A 113 -0.44 5.28 16.02
C THR A 113 0.35 4.22 15.26
N TYR A 114 -0.34 3.44 14.44
CA TYR A 114 0.25 2.58 13.42
C TYR A 114 -0.30 2.96 12.05
N MET A 115 0.57 3.12 11.07
CA MET A 115 0.22 3.39 9.68
C MET A 115 1.03 2.50 8.74
N MET A 116 0.38 1.87 7.76
CA MET A 116 1.10 1.22 6.65
C MET A 116 1.35 2.24 5.54
N ALA A 117 2.56 2.26 5.04
CA ALA A 117 3.04 3.22 4.05
C ALA A 117 2.62 2.86 2.61
N GLU A 118 1.32 2.74 2.35
CA GLU A 118 0.78 2.52 1.01
C GLU A 118 0.69 3.83 0.24
N ASN A 119 1.72 4.14 -0.56
CA ASN A 119 1.88 5.41 -1.22
C ASN A 119 1.02 5.61 -2.49
N TYR A 120 0.53 4.54 -3.11
CA TYR A 120 -0.28 4.64 -4.34
C TYR A 120 -1.65 5.25 -4.11
N ILE A 121 -2.19 5.17 -2.88
CA ILE A 121 -3.46 5.85 -2.55
C ILE A 121 -3.37 7.37 -2.68
N TYR A 122 -2.16 7.93 -2.61
CA TYR A 122 -1.91 9.37 -2.67
C TYR A 122 -1.65 9.90 -4.09
N SER A 123 -1.73 9.07 -5.14
CA SER A 123 -1.58 9.57 -6.50
C SER A 123 -2.71 10.54 -6.86
N PRO A 124 -2.45 11.62 -7.61
CA PRO A 124 -3.48 12.60 -8.01
C PRO A 124 -4.68 11.94 -8.70
N GLN A 125 -4.43 10.94 -9.56
CA GLN A 125 -5.47 10.17 -10.23
C GLN A 125 -6.43 9.50 -9.22
N VAL A 126 -5.88 8.78 -8.23
CA VAL A 126 -6.67 8.08 -7.21
C VAL A 126 -7.47 9.06 -6.37
N GLN A 127 -6.86 10.19 -6.00
CA GLN A 127 -7.49 11.20 -5.17
C GLN A 127 -8.57 11.99 -5.92
N LEU A 128 -8.42 12.21 -7.22
CA LEU A 128 -9.46 12.83 -8.05
C LEU A 128 -10.69 11.92 -8.17
N VAL A 129 -10.49 10.65 -8.47
CA VAL A 129 -11.58 9.66 -8.54
C VAL A 129 -12.28 9.51 -7.19
N LYS A 130 -11.49 9.51 -6.08
CA LYS A 130 -12.04 9.51 -4.72
C LYS A 130 -12.93 10.74 -4.46
N ALA A 131 -12.45 11.93 -4.78
CA ALA A 131 -13.21 13.16 -4.57
C ALA A 131 -14.52 13.20 -5.39
N LEU A 132 -14.47 12.78 -6.65
CA LEU A 132 -15.66 12.63 -7.50
C LEU A 132 -16.66 11.60 -6.93
N ARG A 133 -16.15 10.49 -6.40
CA ARG A 133 -16.98 9.47 -5.76
C ARG A 133 -17.63 10.01 -4.46
N GLU A 134 -16.89 10.77 -3.66
CA GLU A 134 -17.40 11.42 -2.44
C GLU A 134 -18.46 12.49 -2.76
N ALA A 135 -18.32 13.17 -3.90
CA ALA A 135 -19.32 14.08 -4.44
C ALA A 135 -20.58 13.36 -5.00
N GLY A 136 -20.56 12.01 -5.07
CA GLY A 136 -21.69 11.22 -5.55
C GLY A 136 -21.78 11.06 -7.06
N GLU A 137 -20.78 11.52 -7.82
CA GLU A 137 -20.80 11.55 -9.29
C GLU A 137 -20.82 10.14 -9.92
N PHE A 138 -20.23 9.15 -9.25
CA PHE A 138 -20.30 7.75 -9.69
C PHE A 138 -21.60 7.03 -9.30
N GLY A 139 -22.47 7.65 -8.48
CA GLY A 139 -23.57 6.94 -7.84
C GLY A 139 -23.07 5.88 -6.86
N THR A 140 -23.57 4.64 -6.96
CA THR A 140 -23.10 3.52 -6.13
C THR A 140 -22.02 2.75 -6.89
N PRO A 141 -20.75 2.75 -6.44
CA PRO A 141 -19.73 1.87 -6.97
C PRO A 141 -20.07 0.41 -6.75
N PHE A 142 -19.86 -0.43 -7.78
CA PHE A 142 -20.16 -1.86 -7.70
C PHE A 142 -19.07 -2.75 -8.32
N TYR A 143 -18.12 -2.17 -9.07
CA TYR A 143 -16.98 -2.89 -9.65
C TYR A 143 -15.76 -1.99 -9.74
N ALA A 144 -14.57 -2.55 -9.46
CA ALA A 144 -13.32 -1.87 -9.70
C ALA A 144 -12.22 -2.85 -10.14
N GLU A 145 -11.18 -2.30 -10.76
CA GLU A 145 -9.96 -3.05 -11.08
C GLU A 145 -8.72 -2.27 -10.58
N GLY A 146 -7.72 -3.03 -10.12
CA GLY A 146 -6.39 -2.52 -9.82
C GLY A 146 -5.33 -3.47 -10.33
N GLU A 147 -4.32 -2.94 -11.03
CA GLU A 147 -3.21 -3.72 -11.56
C GLU A 147 -1.88 -3.16 -11.06
N TYR A 148 -0.98 -4.05 -10.65
CA TYR A 148 0.42 -3.76 -10.34
C TYR A 148 1.31 -4.68 -11.14
N LEU A 149 1.85 -4.15 -12.25
CA LEU A 149 2.63 -4.88 -13.25
C LEU A 149 4.07 -4.36 -13.22
N HIS A 150 4.87 -4.93 -12.32
CA HIS A 150 6.22 -4.46 -11.99
C HIS A 150 7.15 -5.67 -11.82
N ASP A 151 7.93 -5.98 -12.85
CA ASP A 151 8.94 -7.02 -12.75
C ASP A 151 10.05 -6.59 -11.78
N VAL A 152 10.23 -7.37 -10.72
CA VAL A 152 11.26 -7.20 -9.69
C VAL A 152 12.18 -8.43 -9.60
N SER A 153 12.23 -9.24 -10.65
CA SER A 153 13.05 -10.47 -10.69
C SER A 153 14.54 -10.19 -10.50
N ASP A 154 15.02 -9.06 -10.97
CA ASP A 154 16.40 -8.58 -10.79
C ASP A 154 16.75 -8.31 -9.32
N MET A 155 15.73 -8.03 -8.48
CA MET A 155 15.91 -7.81 -7.03
C MET A 155 16.00 -9.13 -6.24
N ALA A 156 15.88 -10.28 -6.89
CA ALA A 156 16.00 -11.59 -6.24
C ALA A 156 17.40 -11.84 -5.68
N VAL A 157 18.41 -11.21 -6.26
CA VAL A 157 19.81 -11.39 -5.90
C VAL A 157 20.43 -10.02 -5.62
N TYR A 158 21.24 -9.95 -4.56
CA TYR A 158 22.04 -8.75 -4.29
C TYR A 158 23.25 -8.65 -5.24
N ASP A 159 23.86 -7.47 -5.36
CA ASP A 159 25.05 -7.22 -6.21
C ASP A 159 26.21 -8.18 -5.90
N ASN A 160 26.27 -8.71 -4.68
CA ASN A 160 27.28 -9.68 -4.25
C ASN A 160 26.96 -11.13 -4.61
N GLY A 161 25.89 -11.38 -5.40
CA GLY A 161 25.45 -12.69 -5.86
C GLY A 161 24.67 -13.52 -4.82
N LYS A 162 24.40 -13.00 -3.62
CA LYS A 162 23.60 -13.69 -2.61
C LYS A 162 22.12 -13.46 -2.84
N LEU A 163 21.28 -14.46 -2.53
CA LEU A 163 19.84 -14.31 -2.56
C LEU A 163 19.37 -13.19 -1.62
N SER A 164 18.54 -12.31 -2.13
CA SER A 164 17.91 -11.28 -1.33
C SER A 164 16.72 -11.85 -0.54
N TRP A 165 16.22 -11.10 0.45
CA TRP A 165 15.00 -11.47 1.17
C TRP A 165 13.78 -11.62 0.24
N ARG A 166 13.77 -10.91 -0.91
CA ARG A 166 12.68 -10.98 -1.90
C ARG A 166 12.56 -12.36 -2.54
N SER A 167 13.66 -13.09 -2.68
CA SER A 167 13.64 -14.48 -3.18
C SER A 167 12.81 -15.42 -2.34
N PHE A 168 12.60 -15.10 -1.06
CA PHE A 168 11.85 -15.92 -0.11
C PHE A 168 10.45 -15.40 0.17
N TRP A 169 10.33 -14.08 0.43
CA TRP A 169 9.13 -13.45 0.96
C TRP A 169 8.26 -12.72 -0.07
N GLN A 170 8.76 -12.44 -1.24
CA GLN A 170 8.00 -11.87 -2.35
C GLN A 170 7.99 -12.81 -3.54
N LEU A 171 9.14 -13.01 -4.17
CA LEU A 171 9.28 -13.88 -5.35
C LEU A 171 9.28 -15.40 -4.99
N GLY A 172 9.43 -15.74 -3.72
CA GLY A 172 9.29 -17.09 -3.17
C GLY A 172 7.86 -17.48 -2.80
N LYS A 173 6.89 -16.57 -2.95
CA LYS A 173 5.48 -16.79 -2.62
C LYS A 173 4.63 -16.92 -3.86
N ARG A 174 3.47 -17.53 -3.75
CA ARG A 174 2.49 -17.66 -4.83
C ARG A 174 1.33 -16.69 -4.65
N GLY A 175 0.49 -16.57 -5.66
CA GLY A 175 -0.67 -15.69 -5.61
C GLY A 175 -0.30 -14.20 -5.70
N SER A 176 -1.24 -13.36 -5.36
CA SER A 176 -1.08 -11.89 -5.33
C SER A 176 -0.45 -11.45 -4.00
N PHE A 177 0.71 -12.02 -3.64
CA PHE A 177 1.33 -11.82 -2.32
C PHE A 177 1.66 -10.35 -2.00
N TYR A 178 1.78 -9.50 -3.01
CA TYR A 178 2.04 -8.06 -2.88
C TYR A 178 0.87 -7.22 -3.44
N PRO A 179 -0.33 -7.24 -2.78
CA PRO A 179 -1.55 -6.72 -3.38
C PRO A 179 -1.78 -5.23 -3.14
N THR A 180 -1.09 -4.61 -2.18
CA THR A 180 -1.51 -3.33 -1.59
C THR A 180 -1.50 -2.17 -2.58
N HIS A 181 -0.55 -2.14 -3.52
CA HIS A 181 -0.46 -1.12 -4.57
C HIS A 181 -1.60 -1.19 -5.60
N SER A 182 -2.20 -2.36 -5.79
CA SER A 182 -3.37 -2.51 -6.66
C SER A 182 -4.68 -2.41 -5.88
N LEU A 183 -4.74 -3.00 -4.70
CA LEU A 183 -5.96 -3.03 -3.87
C LEU A 183 -6.19 -1.72 -3.11
N GLY A 184 -5.14 -1.11 -2.55
CA GLY A 184 -5.26 0.11 -1.74
C GLY A 184 -6.02 1.24 -2.44
N PRO A 185 -5.61 1.67 -3.66
CA PRO A 185 -6.34 2.65 -4.45
C PRO A 185 -7.80 2.30 -4.69
N VAL A 186 -8.10 1.04 -5.01
CA VAL A 186 -9.48 0.55 -5.17
C VAL A 186 -10.27 0.71 -3.88
N MET A 187 -9.70 0.35 -2.73
CA MET A 187 -10.35 0.46 -1.42
C MET A 187 -10.58 1.91 -0.96
N GLU A 188 -9.84 2.89 -1.49
CA GLU A 188 -10.14 4.31 -1.29
C GLU A 188 -11.48 4.71 -1.92
N TRP A 189 -11.89 4.03 -2.99
CA TRP A 189 -13.14 4.29 -3.70
C TRP A 189 -14.35 3.56 -3.11
N PHE A 190 -14.11 2.49 -2.33
CA PHE A 190 -15.14 1.74 -1.59
C PHE A 190 -15.15 2.11 -0.10
N SER A 191 -15.10 3.40 0.22
CA SER A 191 -14.99 3.94 1.58
C SER A 191 -15.83 3.18 2.62
N GLY A 192 -15.15 2.67 3.64
CA GLY A 192 -15.80 1.95 4.74
C GLY A 192 -16.12 0.47 4.45
N ASP A 193 -16.07 0.04 3.21
CA ASP A 193 -16.26 -1.37 2.81
C ASP A 193 -15.01 -2.21 3.12
N ARG A 194 -15.13 -3.51 3.03
CA ARG A 194 -14.03 -4.46 3.21
C ARG A 194 -14.17 -5.65 2.27
N VAL A 195 -13.07 -6.30 1.96
CA VAL A 195 -13.08 -7.59 1.27
C VAL A 195 -13.52 -8.69 2.24
N THR A 196 -14.49 -9.51 1.84
CA THR A 196 -15.03 -10.62 2.65
C THR A 196 -14.62 -11.99 2.13
N GLU A 197 -14.35 -12.09 0.84
CA GLU A 197 -14.00 -13.36 0.18
C GLU A 197 -13.10 -13.06 -1.03
N ILE A 198 -12.15 -13.95 -1.28
CA ILE A 198 -11.28 -13.89 -2.47
C ILE A 198 -11.19 -15.21 -3.19
N SER A 199 -10.96 -15.16 -4.51
CA SER A 199 -10.58 -16.30 -5.34
C SER A 199 -9.43 -15.88 -6.26
N CYS A 200 -8.32 -16.62 -6.26
CA CYS A 200 -7.10 -16.28 -6.98
C CYS A 200 -6.71 -17.37 -7.96
N PHE A 201 -6.38 -16.96 -9.18
CA PHE A 201 -5.75 -17.79 -10.22
C PHE A 201 -4.39 -17.20 -10.57
N GLY A 202 -3.42 -18.06 -10.82
CA GLY A 202 -2.06 -17.70 -11.18
C GLY A 202 -1.51 -18.61 -12.26
N THR A 203 -0.48 -18.13 -12.97
CA THR A 203 0.14 -18.83 -14.11
C THR A 203 0.98 -20.04 -13.72
N GLY A 204 1.39 -20.15 -12.45
CA GLY A 204 2.15 -21.29 -11.93
C GLY A 204 3.67 -21.07 -11.81
N GLY A 205 4.19 -19.93 -12.28
CA GLY A 205 5.59 -19.55 -12.11
C GLY A 205 6.60 -20.29 -13.01
N GLN A 206 6.14 -20.89 -14.12
CA GLN A 206 6.95 -21.81 -14.95
C GLN A 206 7.38 -21.22 -16.30
N PHE A 207 6.84 -20.06 -16.71
CA PHE A 207 7.06 -19.49 -18.05
C PHE A 207 8.26 -18.55 -18.11
N TRP A 208 8.54 -17.84 -17.01
CA TRP A 208 9.63 -16.88 -16.91
C TRP A 208 10.34 -17.01 -15.56
N THR A 209 11.69 -17.09 -15.57
CA THR A 209 12.50 -17.29 -14.36
C THR A 209 11.92 -18.40 -13.45
N PRO A 210 11.88 -19.68 -13.91
CA PRO A 210 11.20 -20.77 -13.18
C PRO A 210 11.85 -21.13 -11.83
N GLU A 211 13.07 -20.65 -11.58
CA GLU A 211 13.75 -20.74 -10.28
C GLU A 211 13.10 -19.87 -9.19
N LEU A 212 12.30 -18.87 -9.57
CA LEU A 212 11.50 -18.08 -8.66
C LEU A 212 10.07 -18.64 -8.59
N ARG A 213 9.61 -18.95 -7.40
CA ARG A 213 8.33 -19.63 -7.18
C ARG A 213 7.08 -18.83 -7.54
N GLN A 214 7.17 -17.49 -7.56
CA GLN A 214 6.03 -16.63 -7.81
C GLN A 214 5.40 -16.88 -9.19
N ASP A 215 4.09 -16.78 -9.28
CA ASP A 215 3.37 -16.74 -10.56
C ASP A 215 3.80 -15.52 -11.37
N GLU A 216 3.94 -15.65 -12.70
CA GLU A 216 4.26 -14.50 -13.57
C GLU A 216 3.18 -13.43 -13.48
N LEU A 217 1.93 -13.88 -13.41
CA LEU A 217 0.76 -13.03 -13.27
C LEU A 217 -0.31 -13.76 -12.47
N THR A 218 -0.94 -13.01 -11.57
CA THR A 218 -2.08 -13.48 -10.80
C THR A 218 -3.28 -12.57 -10.97
N VAL A 219 -4.47 -13.16 -10.95
CA VAL A 219 -5.74 -12.44 -10.91
C VAL A 219 -6.51 -12.90 -9.69
N THR A 220 -6.78 -11.97 -8.80
CA THR A 220 -7.59 -12.19 -7.60
C THR A 220 -8.92 -11.45 -7.72
N MET A 221 -10.03 -12.19 -7.68
CA MET A 221 -11.36 -11.62 -7.53
C MET A 221 -11.66 -11.44 -6.05
N CYS A 222 -12.03 -10.22 -5.67
CA CYS A 222 -12.40 -9.85 -4.31
C CYS A 222 -13.90 -9.53 -4.27
N ARG A 223 -14.62 -10.14 -3.34
CA ARG A 223 -16.01 -9.79 -3.02
C ARG A 223 -16.01 -8.87 -1.82
N MET A 224 -16.69 -7.73 -1.94
CA MET A 224 -16.88 -6.77 -0.85
C MET A 224 -18.08 -7.13 0.02
N GLU A 225 -18.11 -6.61 1.25
CA GLU A 225 -19.25 -6.78 2.18
C GLU A 225 -20.55 -6.20 1.59
N SER A 226 -20.48 -5.12 0.83
CA SER A 226 -21.60 -4.53 0.08
C SER A 226 -22.12 -5.41 -1.06
N GLY A 227 -21.38 -6.43 -1.47
CA GLY A 227 -21.63 -7.24 -2.67
C GLY A 227 -20.94 -6.76 -3.93
N ALA A 228 -20.24 -5.61 -3.90
CA ALA A 228 -19.42 -5.14 -4.99
C ALA A 228 -18.24 -6.10 -5.24
N LEU A 229 -17.65 -6.02 -6.45
CA LEU A 229 -16.51 -6.84 -6.82
C LEU A 229 -15.27 -5.98 -7.15
N ALA A 230 -14.09 -6.48 -6.83
CA ALA A 230 -12.85 -5.93 -7.34
C ALA A 230 -11.98 -7.03 -7.98
N LYS A 231 -11.37 -6.70 -9.12
CA LYS A 231 -10.35 -7.53 -9.77
C LYS A 231 -8.97 -6.94 -9.50
N ILE A 232 -8.12 -7.71 -8.85
CA ILE A 232 -6.75 -7.32 -8.51
C ILE A 232 -5.77 -8.17 -9.31
N THR A 233 -4.94 -7.51 -10.11
CA THR A 233 -3.90 -8.16 -10.92
C THR A 233 -2.53 -7.78 -10.39
N VAL A 234 -1.70 -8.79 -10.10
CA VAL A 234 -0.31 -8.60 -9.65
C VAL A 234 0.63 -9.40 -10.53
N ALA A 235 1.68 -8.74 -11.02
CA ALA A 235 2.76 -9.36 -11.78
C ALA A 235 4.10 -8.78 -11.33
N CYS A 236 4.75 -9.45 -10.37
CA CYS A 236 6.09 -9.06 -9.89
C CYS A 236 7.21 -9.85 -10.58
N LYS A 237 6.87 -10.73 -11.53
CA LYS A 237 7.77 -11.60 -12.28
C LYS A 237 7.26 -11.76 -13.73
N ALA A 238 7.14 -10.67 -14.46
CA ALA A 238 6.73 -10.72 -15.86
C ALA A 238 7.57 -9.78 -16.73
N PRO A 239 8.18 -10.27 -17.84
CA PRO A 239 9.06 -9.48 -18.70
C PRO A 239 8.25 -8.49 -19.53
N ARG A 240 7.99 -7.32 -18.98
CA ARG A 240 7.22 -6.26 -19.63
C ARG A 240 7.61 -4.87 -19.12
N PRO A 241 7.35 -3.79 -19.86
CA PRO A 241 7.41 -2.44 -19.31
C PRO A 241 6.47 -2.31 -18.12
N HIS A 242 6.95 -1.62 -17.08
CA HIS A 242 6.18 -1.43 -15.84
C HIS A 242 4.88 -0.65 -16.11
N ASN A 243 3.80 -1.07 -15.47
CA ASN A 243 2.54 -0.34 -15.43
C ASN A 243 1.93 -0.50 -14.03
N MET A 244 2.09 0.52 -13.21
CA MET A 244 1.82 0.47 -11.78
C MET A 244 0.60 1.32 -11.37
N HIS A 245 -0.07 1.99 -12.33
CA HIS A 245 -1.17 2.91 -12.10
C HIS A 245 -2.38 2.62 -12.99
N THR A 246 -2.67 1.34 -13.21
CA THR A 246 -3.83 0.94 -14.01
C THR A 246 -5.00 0.60 -13.11
N TYR A 247 -6.01 1.44 -13.14
CA TYR A 247 -7.20 1.29 -12.31
C TYR A 247 -8.47 1.51 -13.13
N LEU A 248 -9.57 0.96 -12.64
CA LEU A 248 -10.92 1.14 -13.18
C LEU A 248 -11.90 1.26 -12.03
N LEU A 249 -12.88 2.14 -12.15
CA LEU A 249 -14.05 2.22 -11.27
C LEU A 249 -15.32 2.24 -12.09
N GLN A 250 -16.28 1.41 -11.75
CA GLN A 250 -17.63 1.40 -12.32
C GLN A 250 -18.66 1.62 -11.22
N GLY A 251 -19.42 2.68 -11.35
CA GLY A 251 -20.59 2.97 -10.54
C GLY A 251 -21.88 2.99 -11.37
N THR A 252 -23.00 3.24 -10.70
CA THR A 252 -24.33 3.28 -11.34
C THR A 252 -24.54 4.53 -12.21
N LYS A 253 -23.74 5.60 -11.99
CA LYS A 253 -23.86 6.89 -12.68
C LYS A 253 -22.57 7.35 -13.36
N GLY A 254 -21.53 6.54 -13.33
CA GLY A 254 -20.26 6.91 -13.93
C GLY A 254 -19.27 5.76 -13.95
N CYS A 255 -18.26 5.91 -14.78
CA CYS A 255 -17.11 5.01 -14.81
C CYS A 255 -15.82 5.77 -15.12
N PHE A 256 -14.74 5.24 -14.62
CA PHE A 256 -13.36 5.72 -14.81
C PHE A 256 -12.50 4.57 -15.33
N GLU A 257 -11.64 4.85 -16.29
CA GLU A 257 -10.59 3.94 -16.74
C GLU A 257 -9.26 4.68 -16.87
N ALA A 258 -8.24 4.17 -16.17
CA ALA A 258 -6.87 4.63 -16.32
C ALA A 258 -6.32 4.32 -17.72
N SER A 259 -5.39 5.15 -18.18
CA SER A 259 -4.61 4.87 -19.38
C SER A 259 -3.74 3.63 -19.20
N ARG A 260 -3.61 2.84 -20.26
CA ARG A 260 -2.67 1.71 -20.30
C ARG A 260 -1.29 2.09 -20.85
N GLY A 261 -0.97 3.37 -20.90
CA GLY A 261 0.31 3.91 -21.39
C GLY A 261 0.24 4.45 -22.81
N MET A 262 1.41 4.74 -23.41
CA MET A 262 1.57 5.44 -24.67
C MET A 262 0.88 6.81 -24.65
N ASP A 263 0.17 7.19 -25.69
CA ASP A 263 -0.55 8.47 -25.79
C ASP A 263 -1.96 8.42 -25.20
N GLY A 264 -2.30 7.33 -24.49
CA GLY A 264 -3.59 7.19 -23.82
C GLY A 264 -3.76 8.19 -22.68
N LYS A 265 -4.98 8.72 -22.52
CA LYS A 265 -5.37 9.54 -21.39
C LYS A 265 -6.28 8.78 -20.45
N ASP A 266 -6.21 9.07 -19.18
CA ASP A 266 -7.22 8.67 -18.22
C ASP A 266 -8.56 9.23 -18.65
N LYS A 267 -9.59 8.40 -18.65
CA LYS A 267 -10.90 8.75 -19.18
C LYS A 267 -12.00 8.45 -18.17
N ILE A 268 -13.03 9.27 -18.23
CA ILE A 268 -14.17 9.19 -17.32
C ILE A 268 -15.46 9.48 -18.08
N TRP A 269 -16.54 8.82 -17.71
CA TRP A 269 -17.89 9.17 -18.07
C TRP A 269 -18.71 9.36 -16.79
N LEU A 270 -19.46 10.47 -16.70
CA LEU A 270 -20.34 10.79 -15.58
C LEU A 270 -21.70 11.22 -16.13
N GLU A 271 -22.78 10.61 -15.62
CA GLU A 271 -24.15 10.87 -16.07
C GLU A 271 -24.55 12.34 -15.91
N ASN A 272 -24.11 12.99 -14.82
CA ASN A 272 -24.44 14.38 -14.48
C ASN A 272 -23.63 15.42 -15.27
N HIS A 273 -22.68 14.99 -16.09
CA HIS A 273 -21.78 15.90 -16.84
C HIS A 273 -21.80 15.62 -18.35
N PRO A 274 -22.98 15.71 -19.03
CA PRO A 274 -23.06 15.53 -20.48
C PRO A 274 -22.31 16.63 -21.22
N LEU A 275 -21.76 16.32 -22.40
CA LEU A 275 -21.23 17.33 -23.30
C LEU A 275 -22.39 18.16 -23.89
N ALA A 276 -22.10 19.44 -24.25
CA ALA A 276 -23.10 20.39 -24.74
C ALA A 276 -23.88 19.88 -25.97
N ASP A 277 -23.22 19.12 -26.86
CA ASP A 277 -23.80 18.57 -28.08
C ASP A 277 -24.23 17.09 -27.94
N GLN A 278 -24.19 16.54 -26.73
CA GLN A 278 -24.50 15.15 -26.47
C GLN A 278 -26.01 14.92 -26.52
N LYS A 279 -26.43 13.87 -27.29
CA LYS A 279 -27.87 13.46 -27.31
C LYS A 279 -28.21 12.79 -25.96
N PRO A 280 -29.47 12.93 -25.52
CA PRO A 280 -29.97 12.22 -24.36
C PRO A 280 -29.70 10.69 -24.46
N GLY A 281 -29.08 10.13 -23.46
CA GLY A 281 -28.75 8.69 -23.40
C GLY A 281 -27.39 8.28 -24.02
N ASP A 282 -26.72 9.16 -24.75
CA ASP A 282 -25.36 8.89 -25.20
C ASP A 282 -24.39 8.85 -24.00
N ARG A 283 -23.39 7.97 -24.11
CA ARG A 283 -22.29 7.86 -23.13
C ARG A 283 -20.97 8.15 -23.83
N VAL A 284 -20.39 9.30 -23.52
CA VAL A 284 -19.17 9.80 -24.18
C VAL A 284 -18.05 9.94 -23.16
N TRP A 285 -16.90 9.36 -23.49
CA TRP A 285 -15.70 9.51 -22.67
C TRP A 285 -15.18 10.93 -22.70
N ARG A 286 -14.71 11.39 -21.55
CA ARG A 286 -14.02 12.65 -21.36
C ARG A 286 -12.66 12.40 -20.72
N PRO A 287 -11.64 13.27 -20.94
CA PRO A 287 -10.42 13.22 -20.15
C PRO A 287 -10.73 13.38 -18.66
N LEU A 288 -10.07 12.61 -17.81
CA LEU A 288 -10.21 12.74 -16.35
C LEU A 288 -9.80 14.14 -15.88
N GLU A 289 -8.80 14.75 -16.54
CA GLU A 289 -8.27 16.09 -16.24
C GLU A 289 -9.31 17.22 -16.33
N ASP A 290 -10.40 17.02 -17.10
CA ASP A 290 -11.53 17.99 -17.16
C ASP A 290 -12.20 18.21 -15.81
N PHE A 291 -11.96 17.33 -14.85
CA PHE A 291 -12.56 17.32 -13.51
C PHE A 291 -11.58 17.74 -12.41
N ASN A 292 -10.44 18.31 -12.74
CA ASN A 292 -9.42 18.71 -11.76
C ASN A 292 -9.93 19.68 -10.69
N ASP A 293 -11.05 20.35 -10.92
CA ASP A 293 -11.70 21.18 -9.91
C ASP A 293 -12.17 20.42 -8.67
N TYR A 294 -12.35 19.10 -8.77
CA TYR A 294 -12.67 18.23 -7.65
C TYR A 294 -11.45 17.81 -6.84
N LEU A 295 -10.22 17.95 -7.37
CA LEU A 295 -9.01 17.60 -6.61
C LEU A 295 -8.95 18.35 -5.29
N PRO A 296 -8.55 17.71 -4.18
CA PRO A 296 -8.24 18.40 -2.94
C PRO A 296 -7.14 19.44 -3.14
N GLU A 297 -7.20 20.55 -2.41
CA GLU A 297 -6.33 21.72 -2.59
C GLU A 297 -4.84 21.38 -2.58
N ARG A 298 -4.43 20.45 -1.71
CA ARG A 298 -3.02 19.97 -1.62
C ARG A 298 -2.49 19.35 -2.91
N TYR A 299 -3.37 18.91 -3.81
CA TYR A 299 -3.01 18.33 -5.12
C TYR A 299 -3.12 19.35 -6.26
N LYS A 300 -4.00 20.35 -6.14
CA LYS A 300 -4.07 21.49 -7.09
C LYS A 300 -2.82 22.35 -6.97
N ASN A 301 -2.43 22.64 -5.74
CA ASN A 301 -1.30 23.49 -5.40
C ASN A 301 -0.28 22.75 -4.52
N PRO A 302 0.41 21.71 -5.07
CA PRO A 302 1.36 20.93 -4.30
C PRO A 302 2.56 21.78 -3.86
N CYS A 303 2.98 21.63 -2.60
CA CYS A 303 4.19 22.29 -2.10
C CYS A 303 5.44 21.73 -2.80
N GLU A 304 6.57 22.44 -2.69
CA GLU A 304 7.82 22.08 -3.37
C GLU A 304 8.33 20.69 -2.95
N ALA A 305 8.12 20.28 -1.70
CA ALA A 305 8.48 18.95 -1.22
C ALA A 305 7.65 17.85 -1.91
N ALA A 306 6.35 18.04 -2.06
CA ALA A 306 5.47 17.12 -2.77
C ALA A 306 5.80 17.01 -4.26
N LYS A 307 6.12 18.13 -4.93
CA LYS A 307 6.53 18.15 -6.35
C LYS A 307 7.81 17.35 -6.60
N LYS A 308 8.73 17.33 -5.64
CA LYS A 308 10.03 16.64 -5.75
C LYS A 308 9.99 15.19 -5.24
N ALA A 309 8.95 14.81 -4.50
CA ALA A 309 8.82 13.48 -3.95
C ALA A 309 8.48 12.44 -5.03
N GLY A 310 8.89 11.20 -4.80
CA GLY A 310 8.57 10.06 -5.62
C GLY A 310 7.06 9.75 -5.67
N HIS A 311 6.69 8.83 -6.56
CA HIS A 311 5.32 8.34 -6.72
C HIS A 311 4.28 9.47 -6.87
N GLN A 312 4.60 10.48 -7.73
CA GLN A 312 3.73 11.63 -7.99
C GLN A 312 3.39 12.45 -6.73
N GLY A 313 4.34 12.55 -5.79
CA GLY A 313 4.16 13.25 -4.52
C GLY A 313 3.68 12.34 -3.37
N GLY A 314 3.32 11.08 -3.66
CA GLY A 314 2.83 10.13 -2.67
C GLY A 314 3.77 9.93 -1.49
N ASP A 315 5.08 9.89 -1.75
CA ASP A 315 6.11 9.72 -0.70
C ASP A 315 6.18 10.91 0.28
N PHE A 316 5.71 12.10 -0.11
CA PHE A 316 5.55 13.22 0.80
C PHE A 316 4.22 13.16 1.56
N TYR A 317 3.11 12.90 0.86
CA TYR A 317 1.79 12.90 1.50
C TYR A 317 1.63 11.81 2.54
N ILE A 318 2.24 10.65 2.33
CA ILE A 318 2.22 9.56 3.31
C ILE A 318 2.93 9.95 4.61
N VAL A 319 4.07 10.64 4.50
CA VAL A 319 4.80 11.18 5.67
C VAL A 319 3.96 12.24 6.38
N LYS A 320 3.37 13.16 5.61
CA LYS A 320 2.54 14.23 6.17
C LYS A 320 1.34 13.66 6.94
N ASP A 321 0.62 12.70 6.36
CA ASP A 321 -0.55 12.08 7.00
C ASP A 321 -0.16 11.29 8.27
N PHE A 322 1.03 10.64 8.29
CA PHE A 322 1.53 9.98 9.49
C PHE A 322 1.83 10.98 10.62
N ILE A 323 2.50 12.08 10.32
CA ILE A 323 2.82 13.12 11.29
C ILE A 323 1.55 13.84 11.77
N ASP A 324 0.60 14.07 10.88
CA ASP A 324 -0.70 14.64 11.25
C ASP A 324 -1.46 13.72 12.20
N ALA A 325 -1.50 12.41 11.91
CA ALA A 325 -2.14 11.43 12.79
C ALA A 325 -1.52 11.40 14.21
N ILE A 326 -0.19 11.50 14.31
CA ILE A 326 0.50 11.60 15.61
C ILE A 326 0.11 12.89 16.33
N THR A 327 0.07 14.01 15.60
CA THR A 327 -0.15 15.35 16.18
C THR A 327 -1.60 15.57 16.61
N THR A 328 -2.55 15.06 15.83
CA THR A 328 -4.00 15.24 16.09
C THR A 328 -4.57 14.12 16.97
N GLY A 329 -3.93 12.95 17.02
CA GLY A 329 -4.46 11.75 17.65
C GLY A 329 -5.54 11.05 16.82
N GLU A 330 -5.77 11.46 15.58
CA GLU A 330 -6.70 10.81 14.67
C GLU A 330 -6.08 9.55 14.05
N GLU A 331 -6.93 8.60 13.65
CA GLU A 331 -6.43 7.40 12.94
C GLU A 331 -5.96 7.78 11.52
N PRO A 332 -4.78 7.28 11.10
CA PRO A 332 -4.27 7.57 9.76
C PRO A 332 -5.08 6.87 8.66
N SER A 333 -4.91 7.33 7.42
CA SER A 333 -5.63 6.80 6.25
C SER A 333 -5.51 5.28 6.12
N VAL A 334 -4.30 4.72 6.31
CA VAL A 334 -4.05 3.28 6.29
C VAL A 334 -3.67 2.81 7.70
N ASN A 335 -4.64 2.86 8.60
CA ASN A 335 -4.48 2.37 9.97
C ASN A 335 -4.27 0.85 10.02
N VAL A 336 -4.03 0.31 11.22
CA VAL A 336 -3.71 -1.11 11.41
C VAL A 336 -4.77 -2.05 10.83
N TYR A 337 -6.05 -1.71 10.92
CA TYR A 337 -7.13 -2.57 10.43
C TYR A 337 -7.13 -2.64 8.89
N ARG A 338 -7.06 -1.50 8.21
CA ARG A 338 -6.97 -1.44 6.74
C ARG A 338 -5.68 -2.10 6.23
N ALA A 339 -4.56 -1.86 6.91
CA ALA A 339 -3.28 -2.47 6.59
C ALA A 339 -3.36 -4.01 6.63
N CYS A 340 -3.96 -4.57 7.68
CA CYS A 340 -4.15 -5.99 7.85
C CYS A 340 -5.19 -6.56 6.86
N GLU A 341 -6.31 -5.89 6.64
CA GLU A 341 -7.33 -6.28 5.66
C GLU A 341 -6.74 -6.39 4.25
N TRP A 342 -5.96 -5.40 3.82
CA TRP A 342 -5.36 -5.41 2.48
C TRP A 342 -4.25 -6.44 2.34
N THR A 343 -3.41 -6.58 3.36
CA THR A 343 -2.34 -7.58 3.39
C THR A 343 -2.91 -9.01 3.39
N ALA A 344 -4.00 -9.25 4.12
CA ALA A 344 -4.64 -10.56 4.20
C ALA A 344 -5.12 -11.07 2.83
N VAL A 345 -5.59 -10.17 1.93
CA VAL A 345 -5.94 -10.54 0.55
C VAL A 345 -4.75 -11.21 -0.15
N GLY A 346 -3.54 -10.66 0.01
CA GLY A 346 -2.32 -11.26 -0.54
C GLY A 346 -1.98 -12.61 0.05
N LEU A 347 -2.01 -12.71 1.37
CA LEU A 347 -1.67 -13.95 2.08
C LEU A 347 -2.66 -15.08 1.75
N LEU A 348 -3.96 -14.77 1.75
CA LEU A 348 -5.02 -15.74 1.43
C LEU A 348 -5.07 -16.08 -0.06
N SER A 349 -4.56 -15.21 -0.94
CA SER A 349 -4.45 -15.52 -2.37
C SER A 349 -3.47 -16.66 -2.64
N GLU A 350 -2.39 -16.80 -1.85
CA GLU A 350 -1.50 -17.98 -1.94
C GLU A 350 -2.26 -19.26 -1.60
N LEU A 351 -3.11 -19.22 -0.57
CA LEU A 351 -3.95 -20.38 -0.21
C LEU A 351 -4.95 -20.72 -1.32
N SER A 352 -5.61 -19.70 -1.90
CA SER A 352 -6.57 -19.89 -2.99
C SER A 352 -5.91 -20.49 -4.24
N VAL A 353 -4.81 -19.91 -4.73
CA VAL A 353 -4.14 -20.39 -5.96
C VAL A 353 -3.58 -21.79 -5.81
N THR A 354 -3.08 -22.16 -4.63
CA THR A 354 -2.58 -23.52 -4.37
C THR A 354 -3.69 -24.57 -4.24
N ASN A 355 -4.93 -24.14 -4.02
CA ASN A 355 -6.13 -24.98 -3.97
C ASN A 355 -7.04 -24.79 -5.21
N GLY A 356 -6.45 -24.50 -6.37
CA GLY A 356 -7.15 -24.46 -7.65
C GLY A 356 -8.12 -23.27 -7.82
N GLY A 357 -7.87 -22.16 -7.13
CA GLY A 357 -8.72 -20.96 -7.19
C GLY A 357 -9.93 -21.02 -6.25
N ARG A 358 -9.91 -21.89 -5.26
CA ARG A 358 -10.99 -21.99 -4.28
C ARG A 358 -11.22 -20.65 -3.58
N ALA A 359 -12.48 -20.31 -3.37
CA ALA A 359 -12.88 -19.14 -2.61
C ALA A 359 -12.44 -19.26 -1.14
N ILE A 360 -11.82 -18.20 -0.62
CA ILE A 360 -11.28 -18.12 0.75
C ILE A 360 -11.90 -16.90 1.43
N GLU A 361 -12.44 -17.10 2.63
CA GLU A 361 -12.96 -16.03 3.46
C GLU A 361 -11.84 -15.14 3.99
N VAL A 362 -12.04 -13.81 3.93
CA VAL A 362 -11.15 -12.81 4.53
C VAL A 362 -11.71 -12.42 5.90
N PRO A 363 -10.94 -12.57 6.99
CA PRO A 363 -11.39 -12.25 8.34
C PRO A 363 -11.79 -10.79 8.50
N ASN A 364 -12.75 -10.53 9.39
CA ASN A 364 -13.05 -9.18 9.82
C ASN A 364 -12.19 -8.81 11.02
N PHE A 365 -11.10 -8.11 10.78
CA PHE A 365 -10.14 -7.72 11.81
C PHE A 365 -10.71 -6.72 12.84
N ARG A 366 -11.81 -6.02 12.52
CA ARG A 366 -12.41 -5.02 13.42
C ARG A 366 -13.39 -5.61 14.43
N LYS A 367 -13.97 -6.78 14.14
CA LYS A 367 -15.09 -7.34 14.93
C LYS A 367 -14.74 -8.56 15.79
N ASN A 368 -13.61 -9.23 15.58
CA ASN A 368 -13.37 -10.54 16.16
C ASN A 368 -11.90 -10.80 16.54
N MET A 369 -11.42 -10.17 17.59
CA MET A 369 -10.11 -10.53 18.16
C MET A 369 -10.03 -11.96 18.72
N LYS A 370 -11.19 -12.63 18.98
CA LYS A 370 -11.26 -14.00 19.51
C LYS A 370 -11.36 -15.10 18.43
N ASN A 371 -11.32 -14.79 17.14
CA ASN A 371 -11.47 -15.79 16.07
C ASN A 371 -10.15 -16.32 15.49
N SER A 372 -8.99 -15.90 15.97
CA SER A 372 -7.70 -16.48 15.58
C SER A 372 -7.64 -17.99 15.78
N GLU A 373 -8.33 -18.52 16.80
CA GLU A 373 -8.42 -19.97 17.08
C GLU A 373 -9.27 -20.77 16.06
N LYS A 374 -10.13 -20.09 15.27
CA LYS A 374 -11.04 -20.77 14.32
C LYS A 374 -10.47 -20.91 12.91
N LEU A 375 -9.43 -20.13 12.55
CA LEU A 375 -8.84 -20.13 11.21
C LEU A 375 -7.99 -21.38 10.90
N PHE A 376 -7.58 -22.14 11.90
CA PHE A 376 -6.72 -23.34 11.76
C PHE A 376 -7.46 -24.67 11.92
N LYS A 377 -8.79 -24.67 12.01
CA LYS A 377 -9.59 -25.89 11.93
C LYS A 377 -10.08 -26.07 10.49
N ILE A 378 -9.16 -26.52 9.61
CA ILE A 378 -9.48 -27.10 8.31
C ILE A 378 -9.42 -28.63 8.45
#